data_5c3efda0038b1b7ce963af2d871a713b
#
_entry.id   5c3efda0038b1b7ce963af2d871a713b
#
_cell.length_a   1.000
_cell.length_b   1.000
_cell.length_c   1.000
_cell.angle_alpha   90.00
_cell.angle_beta   90.00
_cell.angle_gamma   90.00
#
_symmetry.space_group_name_H-M   'P 1'
#
loop_
_entity.id
_entity.type
_entity.pdbx_description
1 polymer ?
#
loop_
_entity_poly.entity_id
_entity_poly.type
_entity_poly.pdbx_seq_one_letter_code
_entity_poly.pdbx_strand_id
1 'polypeptide(L)'
;MAPQVIDILRTTSRPPRRGAKGRGVAFAVFLVLAITGFLLAAQMRTQEGSRSDLHQRGIDELGRMVGALSREIAQLQQEDTELHIRAIDGRSNSQSLEEAAARTQETLEILAQASGTVPVYGSGIQLDIEDGEGRLSVYELTLALNELRAAGAQAISINNRRLALDSWFGGSTGALTCDGTPLLPPYAFAAIGDPQSLLSALNVPGGLVSTLAQVPGVRAHAGVNVEIEIPPRRDGPRVFEYAKPAE
;
A
#
# COMPACT_ATOMS: atom_id res chain seq x y z
N MET A 1 78.66 -69.67 61.37
CA MET A 1 79.23 -69.55 60.03
C MET A 1 78.42 -68.49 59.28
N ALA A 2 79.04 -67.34 59.10
CA ALA A 2 78.61 -66.32 58.18
C ALA A 2 78.75 -66.85 56.74
N PRO A 3 78.39 -66.20 55.69
CA PRO A 3 78.13 -64.73 55.58
C PRO A 3 77.02 -64.28 54.56
N GLN A 4 76.91 -62.96 54.56
CA GLN A 4 76.83 -62.06 53.43
C GLN A 4 75.40 -61.81 52.86
N VAL A 5 74.84 -60.60 53.11
CA VAL A 5 74.96 -59.36 52.32
C VAL A 5 74.44 -59.50 50.87
N ILE A 6 73.44 -58.79 50.56
CA ILE A 6 73.42 -57.75 49.50
C ILE A 6 72.08 -57.04 49.47
N ASP A 7 72.19 -55.82 49.78
CA ASP A 7 71.36 -54.64 49.47
C ASP A 7 71.13 -54.54 47.96
N ILE A 8 69.99 -54.20 47.47
CA ILE A 8 69.78 -53.48 46.19
C ILE A 8 68.42 -52.84 46.09
N LEU A 9 68.48 -51.59 46.32
CA LEU A 9 67.86 -50.54 45.53
C LEU A 9 66.30 -50.63 45.31
N ARG A 10 65.64 -49.90 46.16
CA ARG A 10 64.33 -49.29 45.98
C ARG A 10 64.36 -48.29 44.84
N THR A 11 63.90 -48.66 43.65
CA THR A 11 63.70 -47.73 42.58
C THR A 11 62.29 -47.21 42.65
N THR A 12 62.12 -46.01 43.18
CA THR A 12 60.95 -45.24 43.13
C THR A 12 60.75 -44.68 41.72
N SER A 13 59.88 -45.26 40.94
CA SER A 13 59.48 -44.72 39.66
C SER A 13 58.50 -43.54 39.91
N ARG A 14 58.94 -42.34 39.70
CA ARG A 14 58.11 -41.16 39.62
C ARG A 14 57.21 -41.24 38.37
N PRO A 15 55.92 -40.95 38.43
CA PRO A 15 55.11 -40.80 37.24
C PRO A 15 55.51 -39.53 36.48
N PRO A 16 55.44 -39.54 35.15
CA PRO A 16 55.80 -38.37 34.33
C PRO A 16 54.78 -37.24 34.57
N ARG A 17 55.27 -36.07 34.87
CA ARG A 17 54.52 -34.82 34.86
C ARG A 17 54.03 -34.55 33.44
N ARG A 18 52.72 -34.75 33.20
CA ARG A 18 52.03 -34.27 32.01
C ARG A 18 52.12 -32.76 31.96
N GLY A 19 52.80 -32.26 30.91
CA GLY A 19 53.07 -30.86 30.70
C GLY A 19 51.83 -30.01 30.61
N ALA A 20 51.81 -28.94 31.37
CA ALA A 20 50.78 -27.93 31.44
C ALA A 20 50.64 -27.05 30.17
N LYS A 21 51.23 -27.43 29.04
CA LYS A 21 51.25 -26.66 27.80
C LYS A 21 49.95 -26.83 26.93
N GLY A 22 49.17 -27.91 27.10
CA GLY A 22 47.98 -28.14 26.28
C GLY A 22 46.74 -27.35 26.72
N ARG A 23 46.67 -26.98 28.00
CA ARG A 23 45.48 -26.26 28.55
C ARG A 23 45.45 -24.78 28.15
N GLY A 24 46.61 -24.13 27.98
CA GLY A 24 46.72 -22.75 27.55
C GLY A 24 46.32 -22.57 26.07
N VAL A 25 46.75 -23.50 25.20
CA VAL A 25 46.39 -23.46 23.78
C VAL A 25 44.90 -23.73 23.58
N ALA A 26 44.31 -24.69 24.29
CA ALA A 26 42.89 -24.96 24.21
C ALA A 26 42.02 -23.76 24.71
N PHE A 27 42.50 -23.09 25.77
CA PHE A 27 41.81 -21.88 26.27
C PHE A 27 41.94 -20.70 25.31
N ALA A 28 43.13 -20.54 24.68
CA ALA A 28 43.31 -19.49 23.66
C ALA A 28 42.46 -19.73 22.41
N VAL A 29 42.35 -20.97 21.94
CA VAL A 29 41.45 -21.32 20.81
C VAL A 29 40.00 -21.11 21.15
N PHE A 30 39.57 -21.48 22.35
CA PHE A 30 38.20 -21.21 22.81
C PHE A 30 37.91 -19.72 22.89
N LEU A 31 38.84 -18.91 23.37
CA LEU A 31 38.67 -17.45 23.48
C LEU A 31 38.61 -16.79 22.09
N VAL A 32 39.41 -17.24 21.12
CA VAL A 32 39.32 -16.77 19.74
C VAL A 32 38.01 -17.17 19.10
N LEU A 33 37.50 -18.38 19.30
CA LEU A 33 36.21 -18.82 18.81
C LEU A 33 35.05 -18.06 19.48
N ALA A 34 35.14 -17.74 20.75
CA ALA A 34 34.14 -16.92 21.47
C ALA A 34 34.13 -15.49 20.95
N ILE A 35 35.28 -14.89 20.70
CA ILE A 35 35.37 -13.53 20.16
C ILE A 35 34.86 -13.48 18.72
N THR A 36 35.24 -14.45 17.87
CA THR A 36 34.69 -14.50 16.49
C THR A 36 33.20 -14.77 16.46
N GLY A 37 32.70 -15.66 17.31
CA GLY A 37 31.25 -15.90 17.44
C GLY A 37 30.51 -14.67 17.94
N PHE A 38 31.04 -13.92 18.90
CA PHE A 38 30.50 -12.68 19.39
C PHE A 38 30.49 -11.59 18.31
N LEU A 39 31.57 -11.45 17.55
CA LEU A 39 31.66 -10.49 16.43
C LEU A 39 30.67 -10.83 15.32
N LEU A 40 30.49 -12.10 14.97
CA LEU A 40 29.49 -12.54 14.00
C LEU A 40 28.05 -12.27 14.50
N ALA A 41 27.77 -12.54 15.76
CA ALA A 41 26.48 -12.26 16.37
C ALA A 41 26.21 -10.75 16.46
N ALA A 42 27.24 -9.93 16.75
CA ALA A 42 27.15 -8.47 16.76
C ALA A 42 26.89 -7.91 15.34
N GLN A 43 27.54 -8.47 14.32
CA GLN A 43 27.33 -8.08 12.92
C GLN A 43 25.90 -8.44 12.44
N MET A 44 25.36 -9.60 12.80
CA MET A 44 23.97 -9.95 12.48
C MET A 44 22.97 -9.01 13.14
N ARG A 45 23.19 -8.64 14.40
CA ARG A 45 22.33 -7.68 15.10
C ARG A 45 22.35 -6.27 14.49
N THR A 46 23.49 -5.84 13.95
CA THR A 46 23.62 -4.52 13.30
C THR A 46 22.96 -4.50 11.92
N GLN A 47 22.89 -5.65 11.23
CA GLN A 47 22.30 -5.75 9.91
C GLN A 47 20.76 -5.77 9.95
N GLU A 48 20.14 -6.33 10.98
CA GLU A 48 18.69 -6.31 11.15
C GLU A 48 18.17 -4.90 11.52
N GLY A 49 18.92 -4.15 12.31
CA GLY A 49 18.58 -2.75 12.64
C GLY A 49 18.62 -1.80 11.44
N SER A 50 19.61 -1.99 10.55
CA SER A 50 19.76 -1.10 9.38
C SER A 50 18.70 -1.28 8.29
N ARG A 51 18.15 -2.46 8.13
CA ARG A 51 17.08 -2.71 7.13
C ARG A 51 15.73 -2.18 7.58
N SER A 52 15.41 -2.27 8.86
CA SER A 52 14.18 -1.69 9.44
C SER A 52 14.22 -0.17 9.39
N ASP A 53 15.37 0.43 9.67
CA ASP A 53 15.55 1.88 9.73
C ASP A 53 15.41 2.55 8.34
N LEU A 54 15.90 1.88 7.29
CA LEU A 54 15.76 2.36 5.91
C LEU A 54 14.32 2.26 5.39
N HIS A 55 13.58 1.23 5.78
CA HIS A 55 12.16 1.09 5.41
C HIS A 55 11.29 2.10 6.16
N GLN A 56 11.53 2.32 7.45
CA GLN A 56 10.81 3.32 8.23
C GLN A 56 11.11 4.74 7.75
N ARG A 57 12.37 5.06 7.44
CA ARG A 57 12.73 6.37 6.86
C ARG A 57 12.08 6.61 5.51
N GLY A 58 11.96 5.58 4.66
CA GLY A 58 11.23 5.68 3.39
C GLY A 58 9.74 5.98 3.57
N ILE A 59 9.08 5.31 4.51
CA ILE A 59 7.67 5.52 4.81
C ILE A 59 7.44 6.90 5.43
N ASP A 60 8.31 7.35 6.34
CA ASP A 60 8.24 8.69 6.95
C ASP A 60 8.54 9.79 5.93
N GLU A 61 9.41 9.56 4.97
CA GLU A 61 9.71 10.49 3.88
C GLU A 61 8.53 10.60 2.90
N LEU A 62 7.95 9.46 2.50
CA LEU A 62 6.72 9.46 1.70
C LEU A 62 5.56 10.12 2.45
N GLY A 63 5.39 9.85 3.74
CA GLY A 63 4.38 10.49 4.58
C GLY A 63 4.55 12.02 4.64
N ARG A 64 5.80 12.49 4.73
CA ARG A 64 6.12 13.93 4.68
C ARG A 64 5.86 14.53 3.30
N MET A 65 6.21 13.82 2.21
CA MET A 65 5.92 14.27 0.85
C MET A 65 4.41 14.33 0.57
N VAL A 66 3.67 13.30 0.94
CA VAL A 66 2.20 13.30 0.81
C VAL A 66 1.58 14.41 1.65
N GLY A 67 2.05 14.62 2.88
CA GLY A 67 1.60 15.72 3.73
C GLY A 67 1.99 17.11 3.21
N ALA A 68 3.12 17.24 2.52
CA ALA A 68 3.54 18.48 1.87
C ALA A 68 2.68 18.77 0.62
N LEU A 69 2.47 17.75 -0.23
CA LEU A 69 1.62 17.86 -1.41
C LEU A 69 0.16 18.17 -1.05
N SER A 70 -0.37 17.53 -0.01
CA SER A 70 -1.74 17.81 0.47
C SER A 70 -1.89 19.25 0.98
N ARG A 71 -0.86 19.80 1.63
CA ARG A 71 -0.85 21.20 2.05
C ARG A 71 -0.74 22.16 0.86
N GLU A 72 0.07 21.82 -0.13
CA GLU A 72 0.21 22.61 -1.36
C GLU A 72 -1.09 22.62 -2.16
N ILE A 73 -1.76 21.47 -2.29
CA ILE A 73 -3.09 21.37 -2.92
C ILE A 73 -4.11 22.23 -2.15
N ALA A 74 -4.14 22.14 -0.82
CA ALA A 74 -5.05 22.95 0.00
C ALA A 74 -4.75 24.46 -0.14
N GLN A 75 -3.47 24.84 -0.21
CA GLN A 75 -3.05 26.22 -0.40
C GLN A 75 -3.41 26.75 -1.77
N LEU A 76 -3.18 25.95 -2.83
CA LEU A 76 -3.58 26.32 -4.19
C LEU A 76 -5.10 26.44 -4.34
N GLN A 77 -5.87 25.55 -3.68
CA GLN A 77 -7.33 25.67 -3.65
C GLN A 77 -7.82 26.92 -2.90
N GLN A 78 -7.13 27.30 -1.84
CA GLN A 78 -7.45 28.52 -1.10
C GLN A 78 -7.09 29.76 -1.93
N GLU A 79 -5.95 29.77 -2.60
CA GLU A 79 -5.50 30.86 -3.48
C GLU A 79 -6.45 31.02 -4.69
N ASP A 80 -6.86 29.90 -5.30
CA ASP A 80 -7.84 29.88 -6.39
C ASP A 80 -9.19 30.47 -5.95
N THR A 81 -9.64 30.10 -4.75
CA THR A 81 -10.87 30.65 -4.15
C THR A 81 -10.73 32.15 -3.87
N GLU A 82 -9.60 32.60 -3.34
CA GLU A 82 -9.33 34.00 -3.05
C GLU A 82 -9.22 34.84 -4.33
N LEU A 83 -8.56 34.31 -5.36
CA LEU A 83 -8.48 34.96 -6.67
C LEU A 83 -9.88 35.06 -7.32
N HIS A 84 -10.72 34.05 -7.19
CA HIS A 84 -12.11 34.06 -7.62
C HIS A 84 -12.93 35.14 -6.92
N ILE A 85 -12.78 35.28 -5.61
CA ILE A 85 -13.47 36.33 -4.82
C ILE A 85 -13.00 37.72 -5.23
N ARG A 86 -11.68 37.93 -5.41
CA ARG A 86 -11.15 39.22 -5.85
C ARG A 86 -11.55 39.59 -7.26
N ALA A 87 -11.73 38.60 -8.15
CA ALA A 87 -12.24 38.86 -9.52
C ALA A 87 -13.73 39.28 -9.52
N ILE A 88 -14.50 38.87 -8.51
CA ILE A 88 -15.91 39.22 -8.35
C ILE A 88 -16.09 40.66 -7.86
N ASP A 89 -15.23 41.16 -6.96
CA ASP A 89 -15.29 42.50 -6.41
C ASP A 89 -15.03 43.62 -7.45
N GLY A 90 -14.49 43.27 -8.59
CA GLY A 90 -14.14 44.24 -9.65
C GLY A 90 -15.22 44.52 -10.69
N ARG A 91 -16.36 43.89 -10.67
CA ARG A 91 -17.42 44.08 -11.69
C ARG A 91 -18.80 44.29 -11.08
N SER A 92 -19.23 45.51 -11.13
CA SER A 92 -20.50 45.96 -10.56
C SER A 92 -21.77 45.48 -11.28
N ASN A 93 -22.67 45.02 -10.50
CA ASN A 93 -24.12 45.33 -10.40
C ASN A 93 -25.10 44.73 -11.34
N SER A 94 -25.58 43.78 -11.54
CA SER A 94 -26.76 43.10 -12.09
C SER A 94 -26.53 41.97 -13.10
N GLN A 95 -25.63 42.15 -14.03
CA GLN A 95 -25.14 41.05 -14.87
C GLN A 95 -24.30 40.06 -14.08
N SER A 96 -23.65 40.51 -13.00
CA SER A 96 -22.78 39.69 -12.15
C SER A 96 -23.58 38.68 -11.30
N LEU A 97 -24.82 38.92 -10.98
CA LEU A 97 -25.66 37.99 -10.18
C LEU A 97 -26.08 36.75 -11.00
N GLU A 98 -26.46 36.95 -12.26
CA GLU A 98 -26.81 35.83 -13.14
C GLU A 98 -25.57 35.01 -13.52
N GLU A 99 -24.44 35.67 -13.82
CA GLU A 99 -23.18 35.00 -14.08
C GLU A 99 -22.65 34.28 -12.83
N ALA A 100 -22.76 34.88 -11.64
CA ALA A 100 -22.36 34.23 -10.38
C ALA A 100 -23.27 33.04 -10.04
N ALA A 101 -24.59 33.15 -10.31
CA ALA A 101 -25.50 32.03 -10.16
C ALA A 101 -25.15 30.88 -11.13
N ALA A 102 -24.91 31.19 -12.40
CA ALA A 102 -24.50 30.19 -13.39
C ALA A 102 -23.16 29.49 -13.03
N ARG A 103 -22.16 30.26 -12.58
CA ARG A 103 -20.88 29.69 -12.11
C ARG A 103 -21.04 28.85 -10.84
N THR A 104 -21.88 29.29 -9.93
CA THR A 104 -22.22 28.51 -8.73
C THR A 104 -22.89 27.20 -9.11
N GLN A 105 -23.81 27.24 -10.07
CA GLN A 105 -24.50 26.08 -10.61
C GLN A 105 -23.47 25.10 -11.24
N GLU A 106 -22.58 25.60 -12.10
CA GLU A 106 -21.50 24.81 -12.72
C GLU A 106 -20.59 24.17 -11.67
N THR A 107 -20.20 24.96 -10.66
CA THR A 107 -19.41 24.46 -9.53
C THR A 107 -20.11 23.36 -8.76
N LEU A 108 -21.42 23.52 -8.51
CA LEU A 108 -22.25 22.51 -7.84
C LEU A 108 -22.36 21.23 -8.68
N GLU A 109 -22.46 21.34 -10.00
CA GLU A 109 -22.48 20.19 -10.90
C GLU A 109 -21.15 19.44 -10.88
N ILE A 110 -20.03 20.15 -10.95
CA ILE A 110 -18.67 19.57 -10.83
C ILE A 110 -18.51 18.87 -9.48
N LEU A 111 -18.92 19.52 -8.38
CA LEU A 111 -18.85 18.93 -7.05
C LEU A 111 -19.77 17.71 -6.92
N ALA A 112 -20.96 17.76 -7.52
CA ALA A 112 -21.88 16.62 -7.54
C ALA A 112 -21.31 15.44 -8.33
N GLN A 113 -20.63 15.69 -9.45
CA GLN A 113 -19.91 14.65 -10.20
C GLN A 113 -18.76 14.08 -9.40
N ALA A 114 -17.91 14.93 -8.80
CA ALA A 114 -16.76 14.52 -8.00
C ALA A 114 -17.16 13.75 -6.72
N SER A 115 -18.24 14.17 -6.06
CA SER A 115 -18.78 13.45 -4.88
C SER A 115 -19.52 12.16 -5.25
N GLY A 116 -19.79 11.95 -6.55
CA GLY A 116 -20.49 10.77 -7.05
C GLY A 116 -22.00 10.77 -6.78
N THR A 117 -22.59 11.92 -6.48
CA THR A 117 -24.04 12.04 -6.19
C THR A 117 -24.93 12.06 -7.43
N VAL A 118 -24.34 12.28 -8.61
CA VAL A 118 -25.01 12.24 -9.90
C VAL A 118 -24.46 11.13 -10.79
N PRO A 119 -25.27 10.56 -11.71
CA PRO A 119 -24.78 9.61 -12.68
C PRO A 119 -23.81 10.31 -13.64
N VAL A 120 -22.87 9.57 -14.18
CA VAL A 120 -21.92 10.06 -15.19
C VAL A 120 -21.84 9.09 -16.36
N TYR A 121 -21.64 9.65 -17.56
CA TYR A 121 -21.54 8.92 -18.81
C TYR A 121 -20.21 9.26 -19.49
N GLY A 122 -19.62 8.30 -20.16
CA GLY A 122 -18.40 8.53 -20.94
C GLY A 122 -17.80 7.28 -21.53
N SER A 123 -16.73 7.46 -22.28
CA SER A 123 -15.91 6.37 -22.77
C SER A 123 -14.97 5.87 -21.68
N GLY A 124 -14.57 4.61 -21.78
CA GLY A 124 -13.65 4.01 -20.83
C GLY A 124 -13.46 2.53 -21.05
N ILE A 125 -13.33 1.78 -19.99
CA ILE A 125 -13.14 0.33 -20.01
C ILE A 125 -14.10 -0.37 -19.06
N GLN A 126 -14.41 -1.61 -19.41
CA GLN A 126 -15.04 -2.57 -18.52
C GLN A 126 -14.01 -3.68 -18.22
N LEU A 127 -13.85 -4.01 -16.95
CA LEU A 127 -13.00 -5.09 -16.47
C LEU A 127 -13.88 -6.07 -15.70
N ASP A 128 -14.06 -7.26 -16.26
CA ASP A 128 -14.81 -8.34 -15.66
C ASP A 128 -13.84 -9.35 -15.05
N ILE A 129 -14.04 -9.65 -13.76
CA ILE A 129 -13.23 -10.62 -13.01
C ILE A 129 -14.15 -11.77 -12.59
N GLU A 130 -13.94 -12.93 -13.19
CA GLU A 130 -14.62 -14.17 -12.82
C GLU A 130 -13.87 -14.86 -11.69
N ASP A 131 -14.55 -15.17 -10.61
CA ASP A 131 -14.04 -15.88 -9.44
C ASP A 131 -15.04 -16.95 -9.00
N GLY A 132 -15.10 -18.04 -9.74
CA GLY A 132 -16.04 -19.13 -9.46
C GLY A 132 -15.76 -19.91 -8.18
N GLU A 133 -14.54 -19.84 -7.65
CA GLU A 133 -14.09 -20.56 -6.47
C GLU A 133 -13.98 -19.66 -5.22
N GLY A 134 -14.24 -18.37 -5.36
CA GLY A 134 -14.16 -17.41 -4.26
C GLY A 134 -12.74 -17.24 -3.73
N ARG A 135 -11.74 -17.17 -4.60
CA ARG A 135 -10.32 -17.07 -4.23
C ARG A 135 -9.77 -15.65 -4.18
N LEU A 136 -10.51 -14.73 -4.74
CA LEU A 136 -10.14 -13.32 -4.70
C LEU A 136 -10.13 -12.82 -3.26
N SER A 137 -9.17 -11.96 -2.98
CA SER A 137 -9.06 -11.26 -1.70
C SER A 137 -9.33 -9.75 -1.86
N VAL A 138 -9.39 -9.06 -0.75
CA VAL A 138 -9.50 -7.59 -0.70
C VAL A 138 -8.34 -6.91 -1.42
N TYR A 139 -7.17 -7.55 -1.42
CA TYR A 139 -5.96 -7.00 -2.04
C TYR A 139 -6.13 -6.79 -3.54
N GLU A 140 -6.61 -7.80 -4.29
CA GLU A 140 -6.75 -7.70 -5.74
C GLU A 140 -7.80 -6.66 -6.14
N LEU A 141 -8.92 -6.55 -5.41
CA LEU A 141 -9.93 -5.51 -5.66
C LEU A 141 -9.38 -4.12 -5.38
N THR A 142 -8.60 -3.98 -4.31
CA THR A 142 -7.94 -2.71 -3.96
C THR A 142 -6.88 -2.34 -5.00
N LEU A 143 -6.11 -3.32 -5.47
CA LEU A 143 -5.13 -3.14 -6.53
C LEU A 143 -5.82 -2.65 -7.81
N ALA A 144 -6.92 -3.29 -8.22
CA ALA A 144 -7.70 -2.88 -9.39
C ALA A 144 -8.16 -1.42 -9.29
N LEU A 145 -8.73 -1.04 -8.14
CA LEU A 145 -9.18 0.33 -7.90
C LEU A 145 -8.02 1.34 -7.98
N ASN A 146 -6.89 1.00 -7.38
CA ASN A 146 -5.73 1.91 -7.35
C ASN A 146 -5.08 2.05 -8.73
N GLU A 147 -4.96 0.97 -9.50
CA GLU A 147 -4.45 1.04 -10.87
C GLU A 147 -5.35 1.86 -11.79
N LEU A 148 -6.67 1.68 -11.70
CA LEU A 148 -7.63 2.50 -12.45
C LEU A 148 -7.54 3.98 -12.08
N ARG A 149 -7.42 4.30 -10.79
CA ARG A 149 -7.23 5.68 -10.32
C ARG A 149 -5.91 6.27 -10.81
N ALA A 150 -4.82 5.52 -10.70
CA ALA A 150 -3.50 5.95 -11.15
C ALA A 150 -3.46 6.17 -12.67
N ALA A 151 -4.23 5.41 -13.43
CA ALA A 151 -4.39 5.56 -14.87
C ALA A 151 -5.29 6.75 -15.29
N GLY A 152 -5.83 7.51 -14.34
CA GLY A 152 -6.63 8.70 -14.61
C GLY A 152 -8.12 8.43 -14.81
N ALA A 153 -8.65 7.33 -14.24
CA ALA A 153 -10.09 7.10 -14.24
C ALA A 153 -10.82 8.23 -13.50
N GLN A 154 -11.77 8.88 -14.17
CA GLN A 154 -12.58 9.99 -13.65
C GLN A 154 -13.74 9.49 -12.80
N ALA A 155 -14.26 8.31 -13.12
CA ALA A 155 -15.31 7.64 -12.37
C ALA A 155 -15.11 6.12 -12.45
N ILE A 156 -15.37 5.44 -11.33
CA ILE A 156 -15.22 3.99 -11.25
C ILE A 156 -16.46 3.42 -10.55
N SER A 157 -16.93 2.27 -11.01
CA SER A 157 -17.92 1.46 -10.30
C SER A 157 -17.51 0.00 -10.26
N ILE A 158 -18.04 -0.73 -9.28
CA ILE A 158 -17.96 -2.19 -9.21
C ILE A 158 -19.38 -2.74 -9.04
N ASN A 159 -19.76 -3.72 -9.84
CA ASN A 159 -21.10 -4.32 -9.81
C ASN A 159 -22.23 -3.26 -9.75
N ASN A 160 -22.12 -2.24 -10.60
CA ASN A 160 -23.06 -1.11 -10.67
C ASN A 160 -23.14 -0.28 -9.36
N ARG A 161 -22.08 -0.28 -8.57
CA ARG A 161 -21.91 0.54 -7.38
C ARG A 161 -20.79 1.54 -7.58
N ARG A 162 -21.10 2.82 -7.53
CA ARG A 162 -20.12 3.91 -7.66
C ARG A 162 -19.10 3.85 -6.53
N LEU A 163 -17.83 3.91 -6.88
CA LEU A 163 -16.73 4.02 -5.94
C LEU A 163 -16.32 5.49 -5.81
N ALA A 164 -16.40 6.01 -4.59
CA ALA A 164 -15.97 7.35 -4.23
C ALA A 164 -14.55 7.30 -3.60
N LEU A 165 -14.02 8.46 -3.21
CA LEU A 165 -12.68 8.54 -2.58
C LEU A 165 -12.61 7.78 -1.25
N ASP A 166 -13.70 7.73 -0.52
CA ASP A 166 -13.85 7.08 0.77
C ASP A 166 -14.36 5.63 0.69
N SER A 167 -14.57 5.10 -0.52
CA SER A 167 -14.98 3.72 -0.72
C SER A 167 -13.85 2.76 -0.37
N TRP A 168 -14.19 1.68 0.31
CA TRP A 168 -13.25 0.67 0.77
C TRP A 168 -13.77 -0.74 0.50
N PHE A 169 -12.83 -1.67 0.33
CA PHE A 169 -13.12 -3.09 0.25
C PHE A 169 -12.80 -3.76 1.58
N GLY A 170 -13.61 -4.74 1.96
CA GLY A 170 -13.43 -5.51 3.19
C GLY A 170 -13.91 -6.93 3.01
N GLY A 171 -13.96 -7.66 4.12
CA GLY A 171 -14.37 -9.06 4.13
C GLY A 171 -13.18 -10.04 4.13
N SER A 172 -13.47 -11.29 3.82
CA SER A 172 -12.47 -12.36 3.68
C SER A 172 -12.59 -12.97 2.28
N THR A 173 -11.59 -13.74 1.89
CA THR A 173 -11.60 -14.51 0.64
C THR A 173 -12.90 -15.29 0.49
N GLY A 174 -13.60 -15.11 -0.63
CA GLY A 174 -14.91 -15.68 -0.90
C GLY A 174 -16.13 -14.95 -0.30
N ALA A 175 -15.90 -13.93 0.54
CA ALA A 175 -16.96 -13.10 1.14
C ALA A 175 -16.53 -11.64 1.17
N LEU A 176 -16.35 -11.07 -0.03
CA LEU A 176 -15.89 -9.69 -0.20
C LEU A 176 -17.04 -8.70 -0.04
N THR A 177 -16.71 -7.53 0.45
CA THR A 177 -17.65 -6.42 0.63
C THR A 177 -17.09 -5.12 0.06
N CYS A 178 -17.99 -4.23 -0.37
CA CYS A 178 -17.67 -2.85 -0.72
C CYS A 178 -18.51 -1.93 0.15
N ASP A 179 -17.87 -1.03 0.89
CA ASP A 179 -18.54 -0.14 1.85
C ASP A 179 -19.48 -0.91 2.81
N GLY A 180 -19.05 -2.09 3.26
CA GLY A 180 -19.82 -2.98 4.13
C GLY A 180 -20.96 -3.77 3.42
N THR A 181 -21.17 -3.58 2.12
CA THR A 181 -22.17 -4.33 1.35
C THR A 181 -21.51 -5.52 0.65
N PRO A 182 -22.09 -6.74 0.73
CA PRO A 182 -21.55 -7.90 0.05
C PRO A 182 -21.42 -7.71 -1.46
N LEU A 183 -20.30 -8.15 -2.02
CA LEU A 183 -20.06 -8.26 -3.45
C LEU A 183 -20.16 -9.72 -3.87
N LEU A 184 -20.79 -9.96 -5.00
CA LEU A 184 -20.91 -11.29 -5.60
C LEU A 184 -20.15 -11.33 -6.93
N PRO A 185 -19.44 -12.43 -7.23
CA PRO A 185 -18.86 -12.62 -8.54
C PRO A 185 -19.96 -12.79 -9.62
N PRO A 186 -19.68 -12.42 -10.90
CA PRO A 186 -18.44 -11.79 -11.33
C PRO A 186 -18.30 -10.37 -10.82
N TYR A 187 -17.03 -9.93 -10.61
CA TYR A 187 -16.75 -8.56 -10.18
C TYR A 187 -16.52 -7.70 -11.42
N ALA A 188 -17.54 -6.94 -11.79
CA ALA A 188 -17.53 -6.09 -12.97
C ALA A 188 -17.15 -4.66 -12.58
N PHE A 189 -15.91 -4.25 -12.90
CA PHE A 189 -15.51 -2.86 -12.81
C PHE A 189 -15.85 -2.14 -14.11
N ALA A 190 -16.40 -0.94 -13.99
CA ALA A 190 -16.52 0.00 -15.08
C ALA A 190 -15.77 1.29 -14.71
N ALA A 191 -14.94 1.78 -15.61
CA ALA A 191 -14.14 2.97 -15.40
C ALA A 191 -14.25 3.92 -16.60
N ILE A 192 -14.64 5.16 -16.34
CA ILE A 192 -14.68 6.25 -17.33
C ILE A 192 -13.34 6.97 -17.32
N GLY A 193 -12.76 7.17 -18.49
CA GLY A 193 -11.47 7.83 -18.70
C GLY A 193 -10.93 7.55 -20.10
N ASP A 194 -9.66 7.89 -20.36
CA ASP A 194 -9.03 7.52 -21.64
C ASP A 194 -8.84 6.00 -21.74
N PRO A 195 -9.54 5.33 -22.68
CA PRO A 195 -9.54 3.86 -22.73
C PRO A 195 -8.15 3.26 -22.96
N GLN A 196 -7.28 3.94 -23.70
CA GLN A 196 -5.94 3.44 -24.00
C GLN A 196 -5.04 3.48 -22.77
N SER A 197 -5.10 4.59 -22.02
CA SER A 197 -4.37 4.73 -20.76
C SER A 197 -4.82 3.73 -19.72
N LEU A 198 -6.14 3.55 -19.57
CA LEU A 198 -6.73 2.60 -18.64
C LEU A 198 -6.35 1.15 -18.95
N LEU A 199 -6.47 0.72 -20.23
CA LEU A 199 -6.08 -0.62 -20.64
C LEU A 199 -4.58 -0.85 -20.49
N SER A 200 -3.77 0.15 -20.83
CA SER A 200 -2.31 0.04 -20.74
C SER A 200 -1.88 -0.17 -19.28
N ALA A 201 -2.48 0.56 -18.34
CA ALA A 201 -2.20 0.43 -16.92
C ALA A 201 -2.50 -0.98 -16.39
N LEU A 202 -3.66 -1.54 -16.74
CA LEU A 202 -4.04 -2.89 -16.30
C LEU A 202 -3.11 -3.99 -16.83
N ASN A 203 -2.49 -3.77 -18.00
CA ASN A 203 -1.63 -4.74 -18.68
C ASN A 203 -0.14 -4.55 -18.41
N VAL A 204 0.25 -3.66 -17.50
CA VAL A 204 1.66 -3.49 -17.10
C VAL A 204 2.19 -4.83 -16.53
N PRO A 205 3.42 -5.26 -16.89
CA PRO A 205 4.04 -6.44 -16.29
C PRO A 205 4.15 -6.28 -14.76
N GLY A 206 3.60 -7.24 -14.02
CA GLY A 206 3.49 -7.17 -12.56
C GLY A 206 2.27 -6.39 -12.03
N GLY A 207 1.44 -5.80 -12.92
CA GLY A 207 0.19 -5.14 -12.57
C GLY A 207 -0.98 -6.10 -12.34
N LEU A 208 -2.19 -5.56 -12.34
CA LEU A 208 -3.41 -6.28 -11.97
C LEU A 208 -3.61 -7.58 -12.78
N VAL A 209 -3.56 -7.50 -14.12
CA VAL A 209 -3.83 -8.67 -14.98
C VAL A 209 -2.82 -9.79 -14.71
N SER A 210 -1.55 -9.45 -14.54
CA SER A 210 -0.51 -10.42 -14.17
C SER A 210 -0.71 -11.01 -12.78
N THR A 211 -1.18 -10.24 -11.83
CA THR A 211 -1.47 -10.68 -10.45
C THR A 211 -2.68 -11.60 -10.44
N LEU A 212 -3.76 -11.24 -11.13
CA LEU A 212 -4.96 -12.08 -11.24
C LEU A 212 -4.69 -13.41 -11.95
N ALA A 213 -3.81 -13.41 -12.95
CA ALA A 213 -3.40 -14.64 -13.64
C ALA A 213 -2.67 -15.65 -12.74
N GLN A 214 -2.14 -15.20 -11.59
CA GLN A 214 -1.50 -16.08 -10.60
C GLN A 214 -2.49 -16.69 -9.60
N VAL A 215 -3.73 -16.19 -9.55
CA VAL A 215 -4.77 -16.72 -8.66
C VAL A 215 -5.50 -17.86 -9.37
N PRO A 216 -5.40 -19.10 -8.88
CA PRO A 216 -6.04 -20.25 -9.53
C PRO A 216 -7.55 -20.08 -9.59
N GLY A 217 -8.15 -20.33 -10.76
CA GLY A 217 -9.61 -20.26 -10.95
C GLY A 217 -10.17 -18.85 -11.19
N VAL A 218 -9.31 -17.82 -11.14
CA VAL A 218 -9.70 -16.45 -11.47
C VAL A 218 -9.37 -16.13 -12.93
N ARG A 219 -10.29 -15.47 -13.62
CA ARG A 219 -10.10 -14.94 -14.98
C ARG A 219 -10.47 -13.48 -14.99
N ALA A 220 -9.66 -12.68 -15.68
CA ALA A 220 -9.92 -11.27 -15.87
C ALA A 220 -9.97 -10.94 -17.36
N HIS A 221 -10.97 -10.19 -17.76
CA HIS A 221 -11.13 -9.69 -19.11
C HIS A 221 -11.38 -8.18 -19.06
N ALA A 222 -10.55 -7.41 -19.75
CA ALA A 222 -10.71 -5.98 -19.87
C ALA A 222 -10.99 -5.61 -21.33
N GLY A 223 -12.01 -4.78 -21.55
CA GLY A 223 -12.40 -4.32 -22.88
C GLY A 223 -12.74 -2.82 -22.89
N VAL A 224 -12.55 -2.20 -24.07
CA VAL A 224 -12.97 -0.82 -24.30
C VAL A 224 -14.50 -0.78 -24.42
N ASN A 225 -15.12 0.18 -23.78
CA ASN A 225 -16.52 0.50 -23.94
C ASN A 225 -16.66 2.00 -24.23
N VAL A 226 -17.35 2.32 -25.30
CA VAL A 226 -17.50 3.71 -25.79
C VAL A 226 -18.57 4.47 -25.00
N GLU A 227 -19.52 3.75 -24.41
CA GLU A 227 -20.64 4.33 -23.69
C GLU A 227 -20.85 3.59 -22.37
N ILE A 228 -20.25 4.11 -21.32
CA ILE A 228 -20.37 3.60 -19.95
C ILE A 228 -21.23 4.56 -19.16
N GLU A 229 -22.26 4.02 -18.51
CA GLU A 229 -23.01 4.72 -17.49
C GLU A 229 -22.56 4.26 -16.10
N ILE A 230 -22.14 5.17 -15.26
CA ILE A 230 -21.86 4.89 -13.86
C ILE A 230 -22.90 5.59 -13.00
N PRO A 231 -23.71 4.84 -12.24
CA PRO A 231 -24.81 5.39 -11.44
C PRO A 231 -24.30 6.28 -10.30
N PRO A 232 -25.20 7.06 -9.70
CA PRO A 232 -24.84 7.81 -8.51
C PRO A 232 -24.55 6.86 -7.34
N ARG A 233 -23.83 7.37 -6.36
CA ARG A 233 -23.58 6.71 -5.09
C ARG A 233 -24.89 6.48 -4.33
N ARG A 234 -25.06 5.28 -3.78
CA ARG A 234 -26.30 4.90 -3.06
C ARG A 234 -26.44 5.54 -1.69
N ASP A 235 -25.30 5.73 -1.01
CA ASP A 235 -25.26 6.11 0.41
C ASP A 235 -25.16 7.63 0.62
N GLY A 236 -25.21 8.44 -0.44
CA GLY A 236 -25.01 9.89 -0.37
C GLY A 236 -23.59 10.29 0.06
N PRO A 237 -23.27 11.58 0.12
CA PRO A 237 -22.01 12.04 0.63
C PRO A 237 -21.93 11.77 2.14
N ARG A 238 -20.76 11.32 2.63
CA ARG A 238 -20.55 11.17 4.07
C ARG A 238 -20.56 12.53 4.75
N VAL A 239 -21.40 12.68 5.76
CA VAL A 239 -21.36 13.83 6.65
C VAL A 239 -20.29 13.58 7.70
N PHE A 240 -19.33 14.49 7.80
CA PHE A 240 -18.32 14.42 8.85
C PHE A 240 -18.94 14.86 10.19
N GLU A 241 -18.99 13.95 11.16
CA GLU A 241 -19.60 14.23 12.47
C GLU A 241 -18.77 15.20 13.31
N TYR A 242 -17.43 15.13 13.17
CA TYR A 242 -16.49 15.89 14.00
C TYR A 242 -15.78 17.00 13.23
N ALA A 243 -15.73 16.95 11.89
CA ALA A 243 -15.13 17.99 11.07
C ALA A 243 -16.17 19.00 10.64
N LYS A 244 -15.98 20.27 10.97
CA LYS A 244 -16.81 21.39 10.52
C LYS A 244 -15.99 22.27 9.60
N PRO A 245 -16.59 22.89 8.57
CA PRO A 245 -15.92 23.91 7.78
C PRO A 245 -15.41 25.03 8.70
N ALA A 246 -14.21 25.54 8.44
CA ALA A 246 -13.76 26.78 9.09
C ALA A 246 -14.58 27.94 8.51
N GLU A 247 -15.09 28.82 9.35
CA GLU A 247 -15.79 30.06 8.97
C GLU A 247 -14.79 31.10 8.47
#